data_8528e5a085042f4548165fc1b94ec5d4
#
_entry.id   8528e5a085042f4548165fc1b94ec5d4
#
_cell.length_a   1.000
_cell.length_b   1.000
_cell.length_c   1.000
_cell.angle_alpha   90.00
_cell.angle_beta   90.00
_cell.angle_gamma   90.00
#
_symmetry.space_group_name_H-M   'P 1'
#
loop_
_entity.id
_entity.type
_entity.pdbx_description
1 polymer ?
#
loop_
_entity_poly.entity_id
_entity_poly.type
_entity_poly.pdbx_seq_one_letter_code
_entity_poly.pdbx_strand_id
1 'polypeptide(L)'
;FYDPATQDREEVGRGLVAERGLTLVHPYDDVRVMSGQGTVGLEIVDQLREGGHSPDAIVLPCSGGGLSSGVIEAVRSTYDVAPFVVERDGYPKMARSLASGRVEKVPAVPVFLDAIGSPTVGHHTLAALSRHPVTALEVTDDQARVAIREAARTLKLVVEPGGSAALAAVLAQRDRFAGRTVVVVTSGGNVDAPVLAQVLAESR
;
A
#
# COMPACT_ATOMS: atom_id res chain seq x y z
N PHE A 1 -23.27 -0.51 -7.77
CA PHE A 1 -22.12 -0.34 -8.70
C PHE A 1 -22.10 1.11 -9.15
N TYR A 2 -20.92 1.64 -9.45
CA TYR A 2 -20.68 2.93 -10.06
C TYR A 2 -19.70 2.76 -11.22
N ASP A 3 -19.74 3.68 -12.18
CA ASP A 3 -18.79 3.71 -13.29
C ASP A 3 -17.62 4.64 -12.94
N PRO A 4 -16.41 4.13 -12.71
CA PRO A 4 -15.25 4.94 -12.33
C PRO A 4 -14.79 5.92 -13.43
N ALA A 5 -15.22 5.73 -14.69
CA ALA A 5 -14.89 6.63 -15.80
C ALA A 5 -15.73 7.90 -15.80
N THR A 6 -16.95 7.86 -15.25
CA THR A 6 -17.94 8.93 -15.33
C THR A 6 -18.47 9.42 -13.98
N GLN A 7 -18.21 8.69 -12.90
CA GLN A 7 -18.76 8.96 -11.58
C GLN A 7 -17.65 9.06 -10.52
N ASP A 8 -17.80 10.00 -9.59
CA ASP A 8 -16.96 10.08 -8.40
C ASP A 8 -17.51 9.13 -7.31
N ARG A 9 -16.68 8.18 -6.88
CA ARG A 9 -17.03 7.18 -5.86
C ARG A 9 -17.48 7.82 -4.54
N GLU A 10 -16.84 8.91 -4.12
CA GLU A 10 -17.14 9.58 -2.87
C GLU A 10 -18.47 10.32 -2.95
N GLU A 11 -18.77 10.92 -4.12
CA GLU A 11 -20.05 11.57 -4.36
C GLU A 11 -21.20 10.57 -4.36
N VAL A 12 -21.03 9.43 -5.06
CA VAL A 12 -22.00 8.32 -5.02
C VAL A 12 -22.20 7.82 -3.60
N GLY A 13 -21.12 7.64 -2.84
CA GLY A 13 -21.18 7.23 -1.44
C GLY A 13 -21.96 8.21 -0.56
N ARG A 14 -21.69 9.52 -0.68
CA ARG A 14 -22.42 10.57 0.06
C ARG A 14 -23.91 10.60 -0.30
N GLY A 15 -24.23 10.41 -1.59
CA GLY A 15 -25.63 10.32 -2.04
C GLY A 15 -26.38 9.18 -1.38
N LEU A 16 -25.77 7.98 -1.33
CA LEU A 16 -26.38 6.81 -0.69
C LEU A 16 -26.53 7.00 0.84
N VAL A 17 -25.56 7.64 1.47
CA VAL A 17 -25.66 8.00 2.92
C VAL A 17 -26.86 8.89 3.16
N ALA A 18 -27.03 9.95 2.36
CA ALA A 18 -28.14 10.88 2.51
C ALA A 18 -29.50 10.22 2.21
N GLU A 19 -29.57 9.39 1.15
CA GLU A 19 -30.78 8.70 0.74
C GLU A 19 -31.27 7.65 1.76
N ARG A 20 -30.32 6.90 2.35
CA ARG A 20 -30.63 5.68 3.13
C ARG A 20 -30.33 5.80 4.62
N GLY A 21 -29.85 6.95 5.10
CA GLY A 21 -29.49 7.13 6.51
C GLY A 21 -28.32 6.26 6.95
N LEU A 22 -27.37 5.98 6.06
CA LEU A 22 -26.22 5.10 6.34
C LEU A 22 -25.09 5.87 7.05
N THR A 23 -24.17 5.14 7.64
CA THR A 23 -22.89 5.70 8.12
C THR A 23 -21.80 5.43 7.11
N LEU A 24 -21.13 6.48 6.62
CA LEU A 24 -19.99 6.33 5.75
C LEU A 24 -18.75 5.93 6.56
N VAL A 25 -18.14 4.81 6.20
CA VAL A 25 -16.81 4.43 6.66
C VAL A 25 -15.85 4.68 5.51
N HIS A 26 -15.01 5.71 5.64
CA HIS A 26 -14.05 6.04 4.58
C HIS A 26 -12.97 4.95 4.50
N PRO A 27 -12.61 4.44 3.29
CA PRO A 27 -11.74 3.27 3.16
C PRO A 27 -10.28 3.48 3.62
N TYR A 28 -9.82 4.71 3.76
CA TYR A 28 -8.46 5.02 4.20
C TYR A 28 -8.32 6.35 4.95
N ASP A 29 -9.15 7.36 4.69
CA ASP A 29 -9.04 8.70 5.31
C ASP A 29 -9.97 8.86 6.51
N ASP A 30 -9.89 7.94 7.44
CA ASP A 30 -10.59 7.95 8.74
C ASP A 30 -9.62 7.42 9.81
N VAL A 31 -9.43 8.19 10.88
CA VAL A 31 -8.49 7.87 11.97
C VAL A 31 -8.78 6.50 12.59
N ARG A 32 -10.04 6.09 12.67
CA ARG A 32 -10.43 4.78 13.20
C ARG A 32 -10.02 3.65 12.26
N VAL A 33 -10.17 3.86 10.94
CA VAL A 33 -9.70 2.92 9.92
C VAL A 33 -8.18 2.82 9.96
N MET A 34 -7.47 3.95 10.00
CA MET A 34 -6.01 3.99 10.14
C MET A 34 -5.54 3.26 11.40
N SER A 35 -6.21 3.47 12.54
CA SER A 35 -5.91 2.77 13.80
C SER A 35 -6.12 1.26 13.67
N GLY A 36 -7.18 0.83 12.99
CA GLY A 36 -7.42 -0.58 12.67
C GLY A 36 -6.28 -1.18 11.83
N GLN A 37 -5.80 -0.45 10.83
CA GLN A 37 -4.64 -0.89 10.03
C GLN A 37 -3.34 -0.93 10.85
N GLY A 38 -3.22 -0.10 11.89
CA GLY A 38 -2.10 -0.10 12.83
C GLY A 38 -1.93 -1.42 13.58
N THR A 39 -2.97 -2.25 13.71
CA THR A 39 -2.86 -3.58 14.33
C THR A 39 -1.88 -4.50 13.60
N VAL A 40 -1.76 -4.39 12.27
CA VAL A 40 -0.71 -5.07 11.51
C VAL A 40 0.68 -4.65 12.01
N GLY A 41 0.87 -3.36 12.28
CA GLY A 41 2.14 -2.86 12.82
C GLY A 41 2.43 -3.35 14.24
N LEU A 42 1.40 -3.48 15.08
CA LEU A 42 1.55 -4.07 16.42
C LEU A 42 1.97 -5.54 16.35
N GLU A 43 1.34 -6.33 15.49
CA GLU A 43 1.73 -7.73 15.27
C GLU A 43 3.16 -7.85 14.70
N ILE A 44 3.57 -6.97 13.79
CA ILE A 44 4.96 -6.91 13.31
C ILE A 44 5.92 -6.65 14.48
N VAL A 45 5.61 -5.70 15.36
CA VAL A 45 6.43 -5.38 16.54
C VAL A 45 6.57 -6.60 17.45
N ASP A 46 5.48 -7.30 17.74
CA ASP A 46 5.48 -8.46 18.61
C ASP A 46 6.28 -9.63 18.00
N GLN A 47 6.07 -9.95 16.72
CA GLN A 47 6.80 -10.99 15.99
C GLN A 47 8.30 -10.70 15.90
N LEU A 48 8.69 -9.44 15.67
CA LEU A 48 10.10 -9.03 15.65
C LEU A 48 10.76 -9.21 17.02
N ARG A 49 10.05 -8.86 18.10
CA ARG A 49 10.53 -9.06 19.47
C ARG A 49 10.71 -10.54 19.80
N GLU A 50 9.71 -11.36 19.47
CA GLU A 50 9.75 -12.81 19.68
C GLU A 50 10.90 -13.46 18.90
N GLY A 51 11.16 -13.01 17.67
CA GLY A 51 12.25 -13.48 16.84
C GLY A 51 13.62 -12.89 17.18
N GLY A 52 13.70 -11.92 18.10
CA GLY A 52 14.95 -11.22 18.43
C GLY A 52 15.50 -10.37 17.27
N HIS A 53 14.62 -9.88 16.39
CA HIS A 53 15.01 -9.09 15.23
C HIS A 53 14.78 -7.58 15.46
N SER A 54 15.67 -6.76 14.88
CA SER A 54 15.50 -5.32 14.79
C SER A 54 15.44 -4.91 13.32
N PRO A 55 14.36 -4.27 12.85
CA PRO A 55 14.23 -3.89 11.46
C PRO A 55 14.98 -2.60 11.16
N ASP A 56 15.67 -2.53 10.01
CA ASP A 56 16.29 -1.32 9.47
C ASP A 56 15.33 -0.55 8.57
N ALA A 57 14.39 -1.27 7.94
CA ALA A 57 13.42 -0.68 7.01
C ALA A 57 12.08 -1.42 7.06
N ILE A 58 11.01 -0.66 6.76
CA ILE A 58 9.69 -1.22 6.50
C ILE A 58 9.16 -0.70 5.17
N VAL A 59 8.64 -1.61 4.34
CA VAL A 59 8.17 -1.30 2.98
C VAL A 59 6.70 -1.72 2.86
N LEU A 60 5.84 -0.78 2.49
CA LEU A 60 4.38 -0.97 2.45
C LEU A 60 3.79 -0.49 1.11
N PRO A 61 2.76 -1.17 0.57
CA PRO A 61 2.00 -0.64 -0.56
C PRO A 61 1.22 0.61 -0.13
N CYS A 62 1.08 1.58 -1.03
CA CYS A 62 0.39 2.84 -0.74
C CYS A 62 -0.62 3.20 -1.84
N SER A 63 -1.89 3.16 -1.49
CA SER A 63 -2.99 3.76 -2.24
C SER A 63 -3.34 5.12 -1.65
N GLY A 64 -4.46 5.23 -0.92
CA GLY A 64 -4.84 6.42 -0.16
C GLY A 64 -4.04 6.66 1.12
N GLY A 65 -3.22 5.69 1.55
CA GLY A 65 -2.30 5.81 2.69
C GLY A 65 -2.81 5.23 4.01
N GLY A 66 -4.03 4.67 4.07
CA GLY A 66 -4.61 4.17 5.33
C GLY A 66 -3.79 3.07 6.00
N LEU A 67 -3.44 2.01 5.24
CA LEU A 67 -2.57 0.93 5.73
C LEU A 67 -1.19 1.48 6.12
N SER A 68 -0.55 2.18 5.20
CA SER A 68 0.82 2.65 5.39
C SER A 68 0.96 3.57 6.60
N SER A 69 0.02 4.51 6.80
CA SER A 69 0.04 5.41 7.95
C SER A 69 -0.15 4.67 9.27
N GLY A 70 -1.17 3.79 9.37
CA GLY A 70 -1.42 3.04 10.58
C GLY A 70 -0.24 2.14 10.99
N VAL A 71 0.31 1.41 10.03
CA VAL A 71 1.43 0.48 10.28
C VAL A 71 2.71 1.25 10.65
N ILE A 72 3.05 2.32 9.93
CA ILE A 72 4.26 3.11 10.20
C ILE A 72 4.17 3.74 11.60
N GLU A 73 3.04 4.31 11.99
CA GLU A 73 2.83 4.85 13.33
C GLU A 73 3.07 3.78 14.41
N ALA A 74 2.49 2.59 14.24
CA ALA A 74 2.64 1.52 15.21
C ALA A 74 4.09 1.01 15.30
N VAL A 75 4.75 0.74 14.18
CA VAL A 75 6.13 0.20 14.18
C VAL A 75 7.13 1.24 14.69
N ARG A 76 7.00 2.50 14.27
CA ARG A 76 7.90 3.58 14.71
C ARG A 76 7.70 4.02 16.16
N SER A 77 6.61 3.63 16.80
CA SER A 77 6.48 3.79 18.25
C SER A 77 7.50 2.96 19.05
N THR A 78 8.08 1.94 18.43
CA THR A 78 8.97 0.97 19.07
C THR A 78 10.37 0.92 18.44
N TYR A 79 10.45 0.98 17.11
CA TYR A 79 11.69 0.85 16.36
C TYR A 79 12.01 2.12 15.57
N ASP A 80 13.28 2.54 15.57
CA ASP A 80 13.75 3.56 14.64
C ASP A 80 14.03 2.96 13.27
N VAL A 81 12.97 2.77 12.50
CA VAL A 81 12.96 2.09 11.20
C VAL A 81 12.78 3.10 10.06
N ALA A 82 13.47 2.92 8.95
CA ALA A 82 13.27 3.72 7.75
C ALA A 82 11.97 3.30 7.02
N PRO A 83 10.94 4.17 6.94
CA PRO A 83 9.67 3.83 6.32
C PRO A 83 9.69 4.12 4.81
N PHE A 84 9.26 3.12 4.03
CA PHE A 84 9.07 3.24 2.58
C PHE A 84 7.62 2.95 2.22
N VAL A 85 7.05 3.77 1.36
CA VAL A 85 5.73 3.54 0.76
C VAL A 85 5.89 3.33 -0.73
N VAL A 86 5.12 2.41 -1.30
CA VAL A 86 5.26 2.02 -2.70
C VAL A 86 4.01 2.37 -3.47
N GLU A 87 4.20 3.13 -4.54
CA GLU A 87 3.18 3.54 -5.49
C GLU A 87 3.42 2.89 -6.85
N ARG A 88 2.43 2.93 -7.72
CA ARG A 88 2.60 2.53 -9.11
C ARG A 88 3.39 3.61 -9.87
N ASP A 89 4.30 3.18 -10.75
CA ASP A 89 5.03 4.03 -11.69
C ASP A 89 4.07 4.95 -12.49
N GLY A 90 4.43 6.22 -12.57
CA GLY A 90 3.60 7.27 -13.16
C GLY A 90 2.43 7.77 -12.29
N TYR A 91 2.27 7.27 -11.05
CA TYR A 91 1.20 7.63 -10.11
C TYR A 91 1.73 8.08 -8.75
N PRO A 92 2.67 9.03 -8.68
CA PRO A 92 3.37 9.42 -7.46
C PRO A 92 2.53 10.40 -6.60
N LYS A 93 1.29 10.04 -6.26
CA LYS A 93 0.39 10.90 -5.49
C LYS A 93 0.88 11.15 -4.06
N MET A 94 1.38 10.10 -3.37
CA MET A 94 1.93 10.25 -2.02
C MET A 94 3.27 10.97 -2.06
N ALA A 95 4.17 10.62 -2.99
CA ALA A 95 5.44 11.32 -3.16
C ALA A 95 5.25 12.82 -3.38
N ARG A 96 4.33 13.21 -4.29
CA ARG A 96 4.00 14.61 -4.56
C ARG A 96 3.37 15.30 -3.35
N SER A 97 2.45 14.61 -2.67
CA SER A 97 1.76 15.15 -1.50
C SER A 97 2.72 15.39 -0.34
N LEU A 98 3.66 14.46 -0.07
CA LEU A 98 4.70 14.65 0.94
C LEU A 98 5.63 15.82 0.59
N ALA A 99 5.99 15.97 -0.69
CA ALA A 99 6.86 17.05 -1.13
C ALA A 99 6.20 18.44 -1.07
N SER A 100 4.91 18.52 -1.42
CA SER A 100 4.17 19.80 -1.44
C SER A 100 3.50 20.15 -0.09
N GLY A 101 3.38 19.17 0.82
CA GLY A 101 2.61 19.32 2.06
C GLY A 101 1.09 19.40 1.86
N ARG A 102 0.61 19.08 0.67
CA ARG A 102 -0.82 19.14 0.30
C ARG A 102 -1.24 17.84 -0.36
N VAL A 103 -2.54 17.51 -0.30
CA VAL A 103 -3.10 16.39 -1.05
C VAL A 103 -3.04 16.69 -2.55
N GLU A 104 -2.23 15.93 -3.26
CA GLU A 104 -2.08 15.99 -4.72
C GLU A 104 -2.93 14.88 -5.39
N LYS A 105 -3.37 15.17 -6.62
CA LYS A 105 -4.16 14.23 -7.43
C LYS A 105 -3.38 13.80 -8.66
N VAL A 106 -3.61 12.56 -9.07
CA VAL A 106 -3.16 12.02 -10.36
C VAL A 106 -4.39 11.57 -11.16
N PRO A 107 -4.31 11.47 -12.50
CA PRO A 107 -5.42 10.98 -13.30
C PRO A 107 -5.87 9.58 -12.86
N ALA A 108 -7.19 9.36 -12.75
CA ALA A 108 -7.74 8.02 -12.56
C ALA A 108 -7.70 7.27 -13.89
N VAL A 109 -6.97 6.17 -13.96
CA VAL A 109 -6.93 5.29 -15.14
C VAL A 109 -6.94 3.83 -14.68
N PRO A 110 -7.47 2.92 -15.49
CA PRO A 110 -7.36 1.49 -15.21
C PRO A 110 -5.89 1.08 -15.10
N VAL A 111 -5.55 0.34 -14.04
CA VAL A 111 -4.18 -0.08 -13.76
C VAL A 111 -4.16 -1.54 -13.32
N PHE A 112 -3.04 -2.24 -13.57
CA PHE A 112 -2.85 -3.60 -13.10
C PHE A 112 -2.80 -3.67 -11.56
N LEU A 113 -2.12 -2.70 -10.91
CA LEU A 113 -2.08 -2.56 -9.44
C LEU A 113 -3.32 -1.80 -8.92
N ASP A 114 -4.51 -2.29 -9.24
CA ASP A 114 -5.80 -1.62 -9.00
C ASP A 114 -6.07 -1.28 -7.54
N ALA A 115 -5.72 -2.17 -6.60
CA ALA A 115 -5.89 -1.94 -5.16
C ALA A 115 -5.09 -0.74 -4.63
N ILE A 116 -4.02 -0.32 -5.34
CA ILE A 116 -3.27 0.90 -5.02
C ILE A 116 -3.49 2.03 -6.04
N GLY A 117 -4.52 1.90 -6.88
CA GLY A 117 -4.87 2.83 -7.97
C GLY A 117 -5.69 4.06 -7.56
N SER A 118 -5.87 4.39 -6.27
CA SER A 118 -6.57 5.62 -5.86
C SER A 118 -5.92 6.85 -6.51
N PRO A 119 -6.71 7.79 -7.07
CA PRO A 119 -6.15 9.00 -7.70
C PRO A 119 -5.62 10.01 -6.69
N THR A 120 -5.86 9.82 -5.41
CA THR A 120 -5.48 10.76 -4.35
C THR A 120 -5.13 10.02 -3.06
N VAL A 121 -4.46 10.72 -2.16
CA VAL A 121 -4.21 10.31 -0.76
C VAL A 121 -5.25 10.96 0.16
N GLY A 122 -5.34 10.51 1.40
CA GLY A 122 -6.19 11.14 2.40
C GLY A 122 -5.50 12.32 3.09
N HIS A 123 -6.29 13.23 3.65
CA HIS A 123 -5.77 14.34 4.47
C HIS A 123 -5.18 13.84 5.79
N HIS A 124 -5.88 12.93 6.46
CA HIS A 124 -5.41 12.33 7.73
C HIS A 124 -4.19 11.45 7.49
N THR A 125 -4.19 10.66 6.39
CA THR A 125 -3.09 9.78 6.07
C THR A 125 -1.83 10.56 5.70
N LEU A 126 -1.97 11.66 4.92
CA LEU A 126 -0.85 12.56 4.62
C LEU A 126 -0.30 13.20 5.90
N ALA A 127 -1.17 13.74 6.76
CA ALA A 127 -0.77 14.36 8.02
C ALA A 127 -0.01 13.38 8.93
N ALA A 128 -0.44 12.11 9.00
CA ALA A 128 0.26 11.07 9.74
C ALA A 128 1.64 10.77 9.13
N LEU A 129 1.70 10.49 7.84
CA LEU A 129 2.95 10.12 7.17
C LEU A 129 3.97 11.27 7.14
N SER A 130 3.52 12.52 7.07
CA SER A 130 4.41 13.71 7.09
C SER A 130 5.18 13.89 8.40
N ARG A 131 4.79 13.18 9.46
CA ARG A 131 5.55 13.21 10.75
C ARG A 131 6.78 12.30 10.74
N HIS A 132 6.93 11.49 9.70
CA HIS A 132 8.00 10.51 9.56
C HIS A 132 8.85 10.78 8.31
N PRO A 133 10.14 10.36 8.27
CA PRO A 133 11.00 10.49 7.10
C PRO A 133 10.64 9.44 6.02
N VAL A 134 9.41 9.49 5.54
CA VAL A 134 8.88 8.53 4.56
C VAL A 134 9.52 8.75 3.19
N THR A 135 10.03 7.68 2.61
CA THR A 135 10.50 7.66 1.22
C THR A 135 9.48 6.94 0.35
N ALA A 136 8.99 7.60 -0.69
CA ALA A 136 8.12 6.98 -1.69
C ALA A 136 8.97 6.32 -2.79
N LEU A 137 8.60 5.09 -3.14
CA LEU A 137 9.17 4.31 -4.22
C LEU A 137 8.08 4.06 -5.26
N GLU A 138 8.49 3.83 -6.51
CA GLU A 138 7.58 3.46 -7.58
C GLU A 138 7.94 2.07 -8.13
N VAL A 139 6.90 1.32 -8.57
CA VAL A 139 7.03 0.02 -9.21
C VAL A 139 6.18 -0.04 -10.47
N THR A 140 6.70 -0.71 -11.50
CA THR A 140 5.98 -0.99 -12.74
C THR A 140 5.07 -2.21 -12.60
N ASP A 141 4.12 -2.34 -13.52
CA ASP A 141 3.26 -3.53 -13.62
C ASP A 141 4.09 -4.81 -13.82
N ASP A 142 5.18 -4.76 -14.58
CA ASP A 142 6.07 -5.90 -14.80
C ASP A 142 6.82 -6.31 -13.54
N GLN A 143 7.28 -5.35 -12.74
CA GLN A 143 7.91 -5.63 -11.44
C GLN A 143 6.92 -6.27 -10.45
N ALA A 144 5.65 -5.84 -10.47
CA ALA A 144 4.60 -6.46 -9.68
C ALA A 144 4.33 -7.92 -10.13
N ARG A 145 4.30 -8.19 -11.45
CA ARG A 145 4.19 -9.56 -11.99
C ARG A 145 5.34 -10.45 -11.53
N VAL A 146 6.56 -9.95 -11.55
CA VAL A 146 7.72 -10.68 -10.98
C VAL A 146 7.49 -11.00 -9.50
N ALA A 147 7.06 -10.02 -8.71
CA ALA A 147 6.83 -10.21 -7.28
C ALA A 147 5.72 -11.23 -6.99
N ILE A 148 4.63 -11.23 -7.74
CA ILE A 148 3.56 -12.24 -7.63
C ILE A 148 4.11 -13.64 -7.89
N ARG A 149 4.91 -13.82 -8.96
CA ARG A 149 5.53 -15.12 -9.25
C ARG A 149 6.48 -15.59 -8.15
N GLU A 150 7.32 -14.69 -7.63
CA GLU A 150 8.25 -15.00 -6.55
C GLU A 150 7.50 -15.34 -5.24
N ALA A 151 6.44 -14.60 -4.91
CA ALA A 151 5.59 -14.91 -3.76
C ALA A 151 4.97 -16.31 -3.88
N ALA A 152 4.40 -16.65 -5.04
CA ALA A 152 3.81 -17.97 -5.27
C ALA A 152 4.85 -19.10 -5.26
N ARG A 153 6.00 -18.90 -5.94
CA ARG A 153 7.01 -19.95 -6.11
C ARG A 153 7.84 -20.19 -4.86
N THR A 154 8.19 -19.14 -4.15
CA THR A 154 9.12 -19.19 -3.02
C THR A 154 8.40 -19.19 -1.68
N LEU A 155 7.45 -18.26 -1.48
CA LEU A 155 6.75 -18.09 -0.21
C LEU A 155 5.47 -18.92 -0.13
N LYS A 156 4.97 -19.47 -1.24
CA LYS A 156 3.69 -20.19 -1.36
C LYS A 156 2.48 -19.33 -1.00
N LEU A 157 2.58 -18.03 -1.29
CA LEU A 157 1.54 -17.06 -1.05
C LEU A 157 0.84 -16.66 -2.36
N VAL A 158 -0.49 -16.56 -2.30
CA VAL A 158 -1.30 -15.90 -3.32
C VAL A 158 -1.37 -14.42 -2.96
N VAL A 159 -0.84 -13.57 -3.84
CA VAL A 159 -0.80 -12.12 -3.65
C VAL A 159 -1.44 -11.44 -4.86
N GLU A 160 -2.32 -10.48 -4.62
CA GLU A 160 -2.90 -9.65 -5.68
C GLU A 160 -1.89 -8.60 -6.18
N PRO A 161 -2.12 -7.99 -7.37
CA PRO A 161 -1.19 -7.01 -7.92
C PRO A 161 -0.84 -5.87 -6.95
N GLY A 162 -1.83 -5.19 -6.39
CA GLY A 162 -1.60 -4.10 -5.42
C GLY A 162 -0.90 -4.54 -4.15
N GLY A 163 -1.24 -5.74 -3.65
CA GLY A 163 -0.61 -6.35 -2.47
C GLY A 163 0.85 -6.74 -2.67
N SER A 164 1.27 -6.95 -3.92
CA SER A 164 2.65 -7.32 -4.27
C SER A 164 3.62 -6.14 -4.36
N ALA A 165 3.13 -4.91 -4.35
CA ALA A 165 3.92 -3.70 -4.65
C ALA A 165 5.15 -3.54 -3.75
N ALA A 166 5.02 -3.78 -2.44
CA ALA A 166 6.15 -3.67 -1.52
C ALA A 166 7.24 -4.72 -1.82
N LEU A 167 6.86 -5.96 -2.10
CA LEU A 167 7.79 -7.01 -2.50
C LEU A 167 8.45 -6.67 -3.85
N ALA A 168 7.68 -6.13 -4.80
CA ALA A 168 8.19 -5.68 -6.10
C ALA A 168 9.29 -4.62 -5.95
N ALA A 169 9.06 -3.62 -5.07
CA ALA A 169 10.04 -2.57 -4.82
C ALA A 169 11.35 -3.12 -4.23
N VAL A 170 11.26 -4.04 -3.27
CA VAL A 170 12.45 -4.65 -2.66
C VAL A 170 13.21 -5.51 -3.67
N LEU A 171 12.50 -6.30 -4.47
CA LEU A 171 13.13 -7.15 -5.51
C LEU A 171 13.78 -6.33 -6.62
N ALA A 172 13.16 -5.21 -7.02
CA ALA A 172 13.67 -4.33 -8.06
C ALA A 172 14.85 -3.45 -7.60
N GLN A 173 14.90 -3.11 -6.29
CA GLN A 173 15.89 -2.20 -5.72
C GLN A 173 16.77 -2.90 -4.67
N ARG A 174 17.22 -4.12 -4.97
CA ARG A 174 17.98 -4.99 -4.03
C ARG A 174 19.18 -4.29 -3.38
N ASP A 175 19.90 -3.48 -4.14
CA ASP A 175 21.09 -2.77 -3.64
C ASP A 175 20.76 -1.77 -2.52
N ARG A 176 19.56 -1.15 -2.57
CA ARG A 176 19.06 -0.25 -1.52
C ARG A 176 18.87 -0.96 -0.18
N PHE A 177 18.49 -2.23 -0.25
CA PHE A 177 18.12 -3.04 0.93
C PHE A 177 19.19 -4.09 1.31
N ALA A 178 20.29 -4.15 0.57
CA ALA A 178 21.35 -5.13 0.81
C ALA A 178 21.94 -4.96 2.22
N GLY A 179 22.10 -6.07 2.93
CA GLY A 179 22.64 -6.11 4.28
C GLY A 179 21.71 -5.58 5.38
N ARG A 180 20.44 -5.29 5.07
CA ARG A 180 19.44 -4.76 6.00
C ARG A 180 18.41 -5.81 6.38
N THR A 181 17.88 -5.72 7.59
CA THR A 181 16.65 -6.41 8.00
C THR A 181 15.45 -5.58 7.54
N VAL A 182 14.70 -6.10 6.58
CA VAL A 182 13.60 -5.38 5.92
C VAL A 182 12.28 -6.08 6.19
N VAL A 183 11.33 -5.36 6.77
CA VAL A 183 9.93 -5.80 6.86
C VAL A 183 9.23 -5.43 5.56
N VAL A 184 8.62 -6.42 4.91
CA VAL A 184 7.89 -6.23 3.65
C VAL A 184 6.44 -6.65 3.84
N VAL A 185 5.50 -5.71 3.65
CA VAL A 185 4.08 -6.00 3.83
C VAL A 185 3.46 -6.41 2.49
N THR A 186 2.98 -7.65 2.40
CA THR A 186 2.13 -8.16 1.31
C THR A 186 0.67 -8.10 1.77
N SER A 187 -0.11 -7.13 1.29
CA SER A 187 -1.34 -6.70 1.96
C SER A 187 -2.62 -7.36 1.49
N GLY A 188 -2.62 -8.00 0.34
CA GLY A 188 -3.86 -8.57 -0.22
C GLY A 188 -3.63 -9.76 -1.13
N GLY A 189 -4.64 -10.64 -1.22
CA GLY A 189 -4.62 -11.85 -2.04
C GLY A 189 -5.90 -12.04 -2.86
N ASN A 190 -6.76 -11.02 -2.97
CA ASN A 190 -8.01 -11.10 -3.73
C ASN A 190 -7.77 -10.87 -5.23
N VAL A 191 -7.13 -11.83 -5.87
CA VAL A 191 -6.80 -11.79 -7.31
C VAL A 191 -7.69 -12.79 -8.07
N ASP A 192 -8.18 -12.37 -9.25
CA ASP A 192 -8.93 -13.25 -10.13
C ASP A 192 -8.06 -14.41 -10.63
N ALA A 193 -8.60 -15.63 -10.57
CA ALA A 193 -7.89 -16.84 -10.94
C ALA A 193 -7.28 -16.79 -12.37
N PRO A 194 -7.96 -16.26 -13.40
CA PRO A 194 -7.37 -16.10 -14.73
C PRO A 194 -6.16 -15.13 -14.73
N VAL A 195 -6.22 -14.02 -13.98
CA VAL A 195 -5.12 -13.08 -13.87
C VAL A 195 -3.90 -13.73 -13.21
N LEU A 196 -4.12 -14.44 -12.10
CA LEU A 196 -3.05 -15.18 -11.42
C LEU A 196 -2.44 -16.24 -12.34
N ALA A 197 -3.27 -17.03 -13.02
CA ALA A 197 -2.81 -18.07 -13.95
C ALA A 197 -1.96 -17.47 -15.07
N GLN A 198 -2.38 -16.36 -15.66
CA GLN A 198 -1.62 -15.65 -16.69
C GLN A 198 -0.25 -15.24 -16.17
N VAL A 199 -0.20 -14.57 -15.00
CA VAL A 199 1.05 -14.10 -14.39
C VAL A 199 1.99 -15.25 -14.06
N LEU A 200 1.47 -16.39 -13.58
CA LEU A 200 2.29 -17.56 -13.24
C LEU A 200 2.84 -18.29 -14.48
N ALA A 201 2.14 -18.21 -15.61
CA ALA A 201 2.56 -18.81 -16.87
C ALA A 201 3.63 -18.01 -17.62
N GLU A 202 3.81 -16.73 -17.31
CA GLU A 202 4.85 -15.90 -17.93
C GLU A 202 6.24 -16.44 -17.58
N SER A 203 7.07 -16.65 -18.63
CA SER A 203 8.49 -16.96 -18.45
C SER A 203 9.26 -15.75 -17.91
N ARG A 204 10.36 -16.02 -17.24
CA ARG A 204 11.30 -14.98 -16.74
C ARG A 204 11.83 -14.11 -17.86
#